data_c8847f9e6d45d337446179462720cb85
#
_entry.id   c8847f9e6d45d337446179462720cb85
#
_cell.length_a   1.000
_cell.length_b   1.000
_cell.length_c   1.000
_cell.angle_alpha   90.00
_cell.angle_beta   90.00
_cell.angle_gamma   90.00
#
_symmetry.space_group_name_H-M   'P 1'
#
loop_
_entity.id
_entity.type
_entity.pdbx_description
1 polymer ?
#
loop_
_entity_poly.entity_id
_entity_poly.type
_entity_poly.pdbx_seq_one_letter_code
_entity_poly.pdbx_strand_id
1 'polypeptide(L)'
;MGAIHLVRHGQASFGSGDYDRLSETGHLQARLAGEDMAARGLRPDVIIHGGLRRQRETAEGILAALREHADWDCPVEVDEGWAEYDADEVLEAARVAGLSAEHGTLDTAGSSAEAKQAFQRQLDAALGHWAGLEAFAQYTSTTTASLAAAADRSGTGKTTVVVSSAGTISLAAAGLLADSEGVVGLWTRLQRVTVNTGFARVVVGREGMNCISVNEHQHLERAAGPEDPRRLVTLR
;
A
#
# COMPACT_ATOMS: atom_id res chain seq x y z
N MET A 1 15.08 -16.18 -10.96
CA MET A 1 14.60 -14.83 -10.61
C MET A 1 13.77 -14.96 -9.37
N GLY A 2 13.82 -13.99 -8.47
CA GLY A 2 12.93 -13.87 -7.33
C GLY A 2 11.76 -12.92 -7.61
N ALA A 3 10.78 -12.85 -6.72
CA ALA A 3 9.62 -11.98 -6.86
C ALA A 3 9.26 -11.29 -5.54
N ILE A 4 8.87 -10.02 -5.62
CA ILE A 4 8.26 -9.29 -4.52
C ILE A 4 6.85 -8.90 -4.94
N HIS A 5 5.88 -9.17 -4.09
CA HIS A 5 4.49 -8.71 -4.25
C HIS A 5 4.23 -7.64 -3.19
N LEU A 6 4.11 -6.39 -3.62
CA LEU A 6 3.72 -5.28 -2.75
C LEU A 6 2.20 -5.22 -2.73
N VAL A 7 1.60 -5.35 -1.57
CA VAL A 7 0.15 -5.45 -1.36
C VAL A 7 -0.31 -4.30 -0.46
N ARG A 8 -1.22 -3.47 -0.94
CA ARG A 8 -1.83 -2.46 -0.08
C ARG A 8 -2.71 -3.15 0.97
N HIS A 9 -2.70 -2.67 2.20
CA HIS A 9 -3.60 -3.15 3.24
C HIS A 9 -5.08 -3.10 2.80
N GLY A 10 -5.93 -3.95 3.36
CA GLY A 10 -7.38 -3.93 3.18
C GLY A 10 -8.01 -2.62 3.65
N GLN A 11 -9.26 -2.37 3.30
CA GLN A 11 -9.97 -1.15 3.69
C GLN A 11 -9.94 -0.95 5.21
N ALA A 12 -9.48 0.23 5.64
CA ALA A 12 -9.49 0.63 7.05
C ALA A 12 -10.88 1.10 7.51
N SER A 13 -11.13 1.03 8.83
CA SER A 13 -12.38 1.46 9.44
C SER A 13 -12.44 2.98 9.56
N PHE A 14 -13.20 3.64 8.69
CA PHE A 14 -13.45 5.08 8.77
C PHE A 14 -14.51 5.42 9.82
N GLY A 15 -14.24 6.42 10.66
CA GLY A 15 -15.23 7.01 11.57
C GLY A 15 -15.54 6.22 12.85
N SER A 16 -14.73 5.22 13.20
CA SER A 16 -14.93 4.37 14.39
C SER A 16 -14.04 4.71 15.58
N GLY A 17 -13.33 5.84 15.57
CA GLY A 17 -12.39 6.22 16.64
C GLY A 17 -11.08 5.40 16.66
N ASP A 18 -10.98 4.34 15.87
CA ASP A 18 -9.78 3.53 15.66
C ASP A 18 -9.61 3.29 14.15
N TYR A 19 -9.03 4.27 13.50
CA TYR A 19 -8.79 4.25 12.04
C TYR A 19 -7.80 3.17 11.61
N ASP A 20 -6.91 2.73 12.50
CA ASP A 20 -5.82 1.83 12.12
C ASP A 20 -6.23 0.34 12.06
N ARG A 21 -7.50 0.00 12.25
CA ARG A 21 -8.00 -1.37 12.08
C ARG A 21 -8.68 -1.58 10.72
N LEU A 22 -8.74 -2.81 10.25
CA LEU A 22 -9.52 -3.16 9.07
C LEU A 22 -11.04 -3.05 9.33
N SER A 23 -11.79 -2.67 8.30
CA SER A 23 -13.24 -2.83 8.23
C SER A 23 -13.59 -4.30 7.92
N GLU A 24 -14.88 -4.67 8.02
CA GLU A 24 -15.34 -5.99 7.57
C GLU A 24 -14.99 -6.24 6.10
N THR A 25 -15.15 -5.22 5.25
CA THR A 25 -14.71 -5.26 3.85
C THR A 25 -13.20 -5.48 3.75
N GLY A 26 -12.40 -4.81 4.59
CA GLY A 26 -10.94 -4.95 4.61
C GLY A 26 -10.50 -6.36 4.97
N HIS A 27 -11.13 -6.99 5.95
CA HIS A 27 -10.88 -8.40 6.29
C HIS A 27 -11.25 -9.35 5.15
N LEU A 28 -12.38 -9.12 4.48
CA LEU A 28 -12.78 -9.88 3.30
C LEU A 28 -11.76 -9.72 2.16
N GLN A 29 -11.33 -8.49 1.88
CA GLN A 29 -10.31 -8.21 0.85
C GLN A 29 -8.99 -8.93 1.15
N ALA A 30 -8.53 -8.93 2.41
CA ALA A 30 -7.30 -9.63 2.82
C ALA A 30 -7.42 -11.16 2.58
N ARG A 31 -8.57 -11.75 2.92
CA ARG A 31 -8.83 -13.17 2.66
C ARG A 31 -8.82 -13.46 1.16
N LEU A 32 -9.53 -12.67 0.35
CA LEU A 32 -9.58 -12.84 -1.11
C LEU A 32 -8.21 -12.70 -1.78
N ALA A 33 -7.35 -11.82 -1.26
CA ALA A 33 -5.98 -11.69 -1.72
C ALA A 33 -5.17 -12.98 -1.47
N GLY A 34 -5.32 -13.60 -0.30
CA GLY A 34 -4.68 -14.88 0.02
C GLY A 34 -5.25 -16.05 -0.80
N GLU A 35 -6.56 -16.09 -1.03
CA GLU A 35 -7.21 -17.06 -1.91
C GLU A 35 -6.70 -16.96 -3.36
N ASP A 36 -6.55 -15.74 -3.89
CA ASP A 36 -5.98 -15.51 -5.23
C ASP A 36 -4.52 -15.97 -5.30
N MET A 37 -3.72 -15.66 -4.27
CA MET A 37 -2.34 -16.19 -4.17
C MET A 37 -2.32 -17.71 -4.19
N ALA A 38 -3.17 -18.37 -3.40
CA ALA A 38 -3.29 -19.81 -3.35
C ALA A 38 -3.67 -20.41 -4.72
N ALA A 39 -4.68 -19.83 -5.37
CA ALA A 39 -5.16 -20.26 -6.69
C ALA A 39 -4.10 -20.11 -7.78
N ARG A 40 -3.25 -19.07 -7.69
CA ARG A 40 -2.12 -18.83 -8.60
C ARG A 40 -0.89 -19.67 -8.28
N GLY A 41 -0.93 -20.51 -7.26
CA GLY A 41 0.23 -21.29 -6.81
C GLY A 41 1.33 -20.46 -6.18
N LEU A 42 1.05 -19.22 -5.75
CA LEU A 42 2.00 -18.39 -5.02
C LEU A 42 2.26 -19.00 -3.62
N ARG A 43 3.52 -19.13 -3.30
CA ARG A 43 4.02 -19.69 -2.04
C ARG A 43 5.07 -18.73 -1.50
N PRO A 44 4.67 -17.68 -0.75
CA PRO A 44 5.63 -16.74 -0.19
C PRO A 44 6.55 -17.40 0.82
N ASP A 45 7.85 -17.12 0.74
CA ASP A 45 8.83 -17.54 1.74
C ASP A 45 8.72 -16.70 3.01
N VAL A 46 8.21 -15.48 2.90
CA VAL A 46 7.97 -14.56 4.01
C VAL A 46 6.89 -13.54 3.63
N ILE A 47 6.08 -13.14 4.62
CA ILE A 47 5.21 -11.98 4.54
C ILE A 47 5.78 -10.91 5.46
N ILE A 48 6.00 -9.70 4.95
CA ILE A 48 6.52 -8.55 5.70
C ILE A 48 5.42 -7.49 5.79
N HIS A 49 5.32 -6.77 6.91
CA HIS A 49 4.43 -5.62 7.02
C HIS A 49 5.11 -4.45 7.75
N GLY A 50 4.64 -3.21 7.53
CA GLY A 50 5.23 -1.97 8.05
C GLY A 50 4.87 -1.61 9.49
N GLY A 51 4.28 -2.52 10.26
CA GLY A 51 3.98 -2.32 11.69
C GLY A 51 2.59 -1.76 11.99
N LEU A 52 1.94 -1.03 11.09
CA LEU A 52 0.60 -0.51 11.30
C LEU A 52 -0.41 -1.65 11.44
N ARG A 53 -1.41 -1.47 12.33
CA ARG A 53 -2.39 -2.52 12.64
C ARG A 53 -3.12 -3.03 11.40
N ARG A 54 -3.60 -2.13 10.52
CA ARG A 54 -4.28 -2.50 9.26
C ARG A 54 -3.38 -3.30 8.31
N GLN A 55 -2.07 -3.05 8.30
CA GLN A 55 -1.10 -3.82 7.51
C GLN A 55 -0.90 -5.22 8.10
N ARG A 56 -0.74 -5.31 9.43
CA ARG A 56 -0.63 -6.58 10.14
C ARG A 56 -1.87 -7.44 9.96
N GLU A 57 -3.06 -6.89 10.21
CA GLU A 57 -4.34 -7.62 10.04
C GLU A 57 -4.52 -8.13 8.60
N THR A 58 -4.04 -7.36 7.60
CA THR A 58 -4.05 -7.81 6.20
C THR A 58 -3.08 -8.97 5.97
N ALA A 59 -1.85 -8.88 6.49
CA ALA A 59 -0.86 -9.96 6.39
C ALA A 59 -1.35 -11.25 7.05
N GLU A 60 -1.96 -11.15 8.23
CA GLU A 60 -2.58 -12.27 8.96
C GLU A 60 -3.74 -12.90 8.16
N GLY A 61 -4.59 -12.07 7.54
CA GLY A 61 -5.70 -12.52 6.70
C GLY A 61 -5.23 -13.26 5.44
N ILE A 62 -4.19 -12.75 4.77
CA ILE A 62 -3.55 -13.41 3.62
C ILE A 62 -2.98 -14.77 4.05
N LEU A 63 -2.23 -14.82 5.16
CA LEU A 63 -1.61 -16.06 5.63
C LEU A 63 -2.65 -17.09 6.04
N ALA A 64 -3.74 -16.66 6.71
CA ALA A 64 -4.84 -17.57 7.07
C ALA A 64 -5.46 -18.23 5.83
N ALA A 65 -5.70 -17.46 4.76
CA ALA A 65 -6.22 -18.02 3.50
C ALA A 65 -5.22 -18.95 2.79
N LEU A 66 -3.91 -18.64 2.82
CA LEU A 66 -2.87 -19.54 2.29
C LEU A 66 -2.82 -20.86 3.04
N ARG A 67 -2.97 -20.86 4.38
CA ARG A 67 -3.07 -22.08 5.19
C ARG A 67 -4.30 -22.90 4.83
N GLU A 68 -5.45 -22.24 4.67
CA GLU A 68 -6.73 -22.92 4.37
C GLU A 68 -6.77 -23.51 2.95
N HIS A 69 -6.33 -22.73 1.95
CA HIS A 69 -6.56 -23.07 0.54
C HIS A 69 -5.33 -23.65 -0.17
N ALA A 70 -4.17 -23.62 0.45
CA ALA A 70 -2.92 -24.02 -0.18
C ALA A 70 -2.05 -24.93 0.70
N ASP A 71 -2.46 -25.20 1.94
CA ASP A 71 -1.65 -25.89 2.95
C ASP A 71 -0.24 -25.29 3.05
N TRP A 72 -0.18 -23.94 3.05
CA TRP A 72 1.07 -23.20 3.02
C TRP A 72 1.21 -22.28 4.22
N ASP A 73 2.37 -22.32 4.87
CA ASP A 73 2.74 -21.47 6.00
C ASP A 73 4.09 -20.80 5.77
N CYS A 74 4.24 -19.59 6.30
CA CYS A 74 5.50 -18.86 6.25
C CYS A 74 5.57 -17.85 7.41
N PRO A 75 6.78 -17.37 7.78
CA PRO A 75 6.92 -16.33 8.78
C PRO A 75 6.26 -15.02 8.36
N VAL A 76 5.71 -14.30 9.36
CA VAL A 76 5.26 -12.91 9.24
C VAL A 76 6.24 -12.04 10.03
N GLU A 77 6.83 -11.06 9.38
CA GLU A 77 7.86 -10.20 9.96
C GLU A 77 7.47 -8.73 9.85
N VAL A 78 8.09 -7.90 10.71
CA VAL A 78 7.90 -6.45 10.71
C VAL A 78 9.15 -5.78 10.14
N ASP A 79 8.95 -4.84 9.23
CA ASP A 79 9.93 -3.86 8.80
C ASP A 79 9.24 -2.50 8.73
N GLU A 80 9.48 -1.64 9.72
CA GLU A 80 8.84 -0.34 9.87
C GLU A 80 9.12 0.62 8.69
N GLY A 81 10.12 0.35 7.88
CA GLY A 81 10.37 1.10 6.65
C GLY A 81 9.27 0.93 5.59
N TRP A 82 8.36 -0.02 5.78
CA TRP A 82 7.13 -0.18 5.00
C TRP A 82 5.90 0.50 5.63
N ALA A 83 6.08 1.26 6.73
CA ALA A 83 4.99 2.07 7.27
C ALA A 83 4.56 3.17 6.27
N GLU A 84 3.35 3.69 6.44
CA GLU A 84 2.88 4.87 5.68
C GLU A 84 3.49 6.15 6.26
N TYR A 85 3.64 7.18 5.43
CA TYR A 85 3.96 8.52 5.93
C TYR A 85 2.85 9.02 6.86
N ASP A 86 3.23 9.91 7.78
CA ASP A 86 2.28 10.56 8.67
C ASP A 86 1.57 11.71 7.92
N ALA A 87 0.27 11.54 7.67
CA ALA A 87 -0.52 12.54 6.97
C ALA A 87 -0.69 13.84 7.77
N ASP A 88 -0.69 13.77 9.11
CA ASP A 88 -0.80 14.95 9.97
C ASP A 88 0.50 15.77 9.92
N GLU A 89 1.66 15.12 9.89
CA GLU A 89 2.96 15.78 9.66
C GLU A 89 3.02 16.48 8.31
N VAL A 90 2.53 15.82 7.25
CA VAL A 90 2.46 16.39 5.90
C VAL A 90 1.57 17.64 5.86
N LEU A 91 0.39 17.58 6.48
CA LEU A 91 -0.53 18.71 6.55
C LEU A 91 0.01 19.85 7.40
N GLU A 92 0.68 19.55 8.51
CA GLU A 92 1.31 20.55 9.36
C GLU A 92 2.46 21.27 8.64
N ALA A 93 3.29 20.54 7.89
CA ALA A 93 4.33 21.16 7.06
C ALA A 93 3.76 22.14 6.04
N ALA A 94 2.65 21.80 5.38
CA ALA A 94 1.95 22.69 4.46
C ALA A 94 1.34 23.91 5.17
N ARG A 95 0.80 23.73 6.37
CA ARG A 95 0.25 24.82 7.21
C ARG A 95 1.33 25.82 7.60
N VAL A 96 2.48 25.34 8.06
CA VAL A 96 3.63 26.19 8.42
C VAL A 96 4.13 26.99 7.21
N ALA A 97 4.06 26.40 6.02
CA ALA A 97 4.42 27.07 4.77
C ALA A 97 3.33 28.04 4.24
N GLY A 98 2.19 28.16 4.91
CA GLY A 98 1.10 29.04 4.48
C GLY A 98 0.33 28.53 3.25
N LEU A 99 0.44 27.24 2.93
CA LEU A 99 -0.17 26.62 1.75
C LEU A 99 -1.57 26.05 1.99
N SER A 100 -2.02 25.96 3.25
CA SER A 100 -3.36 25.50 3.59
C SER A 100 -4.20 26.66 4.17
N ALA A 101 -5.36 26.90 3.57
CA ALA A 101 -6.41 27.69 4.16
C ALA A 101 -7.33 26.76 4.94
N GLU A 102 -7.35 26.95 6.27
CA GLU A 102 -8.32 26.37 7.23
C GLU A 102 -8.19 24.88 7.62
N HIS A 103 -8.50 24.69 8.91
CA HIS A 103 -8.38 23.47 9.69
C HIS A 103 -9.24 22.32 9.15
N GLY A 104 -8.62 21.18 8.91
CA GLY A 104 -9.30 19.90 8.79
C GLY A 104 -8.34 18.78 9.13
N THR A 105 -8.44 18.23 10.33
CA THR A 105 -7.84 16.93 10.64
C THR A 105 -8.59 15.83 9.90
N LEU A 106 -8.00 14.66 9.71
CA LEU A 106 -8.66 13.47 9.15
C LEU A 106 -10.02 13.17 9.80
N ASP A 107 -10.17 13.50 11.09
CA ASP A 107 -11.40 13.32 11.87
C ASP A 107 -12.51 14.35 11.55
N THR A 108 -12.17 15.49 10.94
CA THR A 108 -13.13 16.57 10.63
C THR A 108 -13.58 16.58 9.18
N ALA A 109 -13.07 15.69 8.33
CA ALA A 109 -13.60 15.50 6.99
C ALA A 109 -15.02 14.96 7.10
N GLY A 110 -16.01 15.86 7.03
CA GLY A 110 -17.43 15.52 7.08
C GLY A 110 -17.77 14.41 6.10
N SER A 111 -18.85 13.69 6.34
CA SER A 111 -19.29 12.52 5.57
C SER A 111 -19.69 12.85 4.11
N SER A 112 -19.75 14.12 3.72
CA SER A 112 -20.15 14.53 2.37
C SER A 112 -19.03 14.26 1.34
N ALA A 113 -19.42 13.97 0.11
CA ALA A 113 -18.50 13.78 -1.02
C ALA A 113 -17.65 15.05 -1.28
N GLU A 114 -18.23 16.23 -1.08
CA GLU A 114 -17.56 17.52 -1.25
C GLU A 114 -16.45 17.75 -0.23
N ALA A 115 -16.71 17.42 1.05
CA ALA A 115 -15.72 17.53 2.11
C ALA A 115 -14.54 16.57 1.86
N LYS A 116 -14.81 15.35 1.42
CA LYS A 116 -13.78 14.36 1.05
C LYS A 116 -12.94 14.85 -0.14
N GLN A 117 -13.56 15.47 -1.14
CA GLN A 117 -12.84 16.05 -2.28
C GLN A 117 -11.99 17.26 -1.88
N ALA A 118 -12.51 18.12 -1.01
CA ALA A 118 -11.76 19.29 -0.51
C ALA A 118 -10.52 18.81 0.27
N PHE A 119 -10.69 17.87 1.19
CA PHE A 119 -9.59 17.26 1.93
C PHE A 119 -8.54 16.65 1.00
N GLN A 120 -8.98 15.92 -0.03
CA GLN A 120 -8.03 15.33 -0.99
C GLN A 120 -7.23 16.37 -1.75
N ARG A 121 -7.85 17.47 -2.16
CA ARG A 121 -7.11 18.59 -2.83
C ARG A 121 -6.08 19.21 -1.88
N GLN A 122 -6.42 19.39 -0.61
CA GLN A 122 -5.49 19.91 0.38
C GLN A 122 -4.31 18.96 0.60
N LEU A 123 -4.59 17.67 0.76
CA LEU A 123 -3.55 16.67 0.91
C LEU A 123 -2.64 16.58 -0.33
N ASP A 124 -3.21 16.67 -1.52
CA ASP A 124 -2.43 16.66 -2.77
C ASP A 124 -1.47 17.87 -2.87
N ALA A 125 -1.93 19.06 -2.47
CA ALA A 125 -1.10 20.25 -2.42
C ALA A 125 -0.02 20.15 -1.33
N ALA A 126 -0.38 19.62 -0.15
CA ALA A 126 0.55 19.39 0.95
C ALA A 126 1.63 18.37 0.58
N LEU A 127 1.27 17.27 -0.08
CA LEU A 127 2.23 16.28 -0.57
C LEU A 127 3.20 16.85 -1.59
N GLY A 128 2.73 17.75 -2.48
CA GLY A 128 3.60 18.45 -3.43
C GLY A 128 4.66 19.33 -2.75
N HIS A 129 4.29 19.99 -1.66
CA HIS A 129 5.24 20.74 -0.84
C HIS A 129 6.19 19.83 -0.05
N TRP A 130 5.63 18.83 0.63
CA TRP A 130 6.37 17.88 1.45
C TRP A 130 7.44 17.14 0.64
N ALA A 131 7.18 16.85 -0.63
CA ALA A 131 8.13 16.21 -1.54
C ALA A 131 9.44 17.02 -1.74
N GLY A 132 9.45 18.31 -1.41
CA GLY A 132 10.66 19.15 -1.41
C GLY A 132 11.40 19.19 -0.06
N LEU A 133 10.91 18.53 0.99
CA LEU A 133 11.46 18.61 2.35
C LEU A 133 12.36 17.42 2.67
N GLU A 134 13.22 17.61 3.68
CA GLU A 134 14.11 16.54 4.19
C GLU A 134 13.33 15.33 4.70
N ALA A 135 12.17 15.52 5.31
CA ALA A 135 11.30 14.43 5.77
C ALA A 135 10.88 13.50 4.61
N PHE A 136 10.57 14.03 3.43
CA PHE A 136 10.31 13.21 2.25
C PHE A 136 11.55 12.47 1.76
N ALA A 137 12.72 13.13 1.78
CA ALA A 137 13.97 12.47 1.41
C ALA A 137 14.28 11.31 2.35
N GLN A 138 14.04 11.48 3.65
CA GLN A 138 14.18 10.42 4.65
C GLN A 138 13.18 9.27 4.39
N TYR A 139 11.91 9.57 4.17
CA TYR A 139 10.88 8.59 3.82
C TYR A 139 11.25 7.79 2.56
N THR A 140 11.73 8.49 1.52
CA THR A 140 12.18 7.86 0.27
C THR A 140 13.38 6.94 0.50
N SER A 141 14.36 7.40 1.28
CA SER A 141 15.55 6.61 1.63
C SER A 141 15.18 5.33 2.38
N THR A 142 14.31 5.45 3.39
CA THR A 142 13.83 4.33 4.20
C THR A 142 13.06 3.32 3.35
N THR A 143 12.11 3.78 2.52
CA THR A 143 11.35 2.90 1.61
C THR A 143 12.28 2.18 0.62
N THR A 144 13.28 2.88 0.09
CA THR A 144 14.25 2.29 -0.85
C THR A 144 15.12 1.23 -0.16
N ALA A 145 15.55 1.48 1.07
CA ALA A 145 16.33 0.52 1.86
C ALA A 145 15.50 -0.75 2.17
N SER A 146 14.24 -0.59 2.57
CA SER A 146 13.33 -1.73 2.81
C SER A 146 13.04 -2.52 1.51
N LEU A 147 12.90 -1.83 0.37
CA LEU A 147 12.74 -2.51 -0.93
C LEU A 147 14.00 -3.32 -1.29
N ALA A 148 15.19 -2.78 -1.06
CA ALA A 148 16.45 -3.50 -1.27
C ALA A 148 16.57 -4.72 -0.34
N ALA A 149 16.22 -4.57 0.95
CA ALA A 149 16.21 -5.68 1.90
C ALA A 149 15.21 -6.78 1.51
N ALA A 150 14.02 -6.41 1.01
CA ALA A 150 13.05 -7.36 0.47
C ALA A 150 13.59 -8.07 -0.78
N ALA A 151 14.35 -7.37 -1.64
CA ALA A 151 14.97 -7.96 -2.82
C ALA A 151 16.06 -8.98 -2.44
N ASP A 152 16.87 -8.70 -1.44
CA ASP A 152 17.88 -9.63 -0.94
C ASP A 152 17.25 -10.93 -0.41
N ARG A 153 16.08 -10.83 0.24
CA ARG A 153 15.28 -12.00 0.67
C ARG A 153 14.65 -12.75 -0.50
N SER A 154 14.35 -12.05 -1.60
CA SER A 154 13.74 -12.59 -2.80
C SER A 154 14.80 -13.11 -3.79
N GLY A 155 15.71 -13.94 -3.33
CA GLY A 155 16.71 -14.60 -4.18
C GLY A 155 16.05 -15.55 -5.20
N THR A 156 16.87 -16.24 -6.01
CA THR A 156 16.36 -17.12 -7.08
C THR A 156 15.37 -18.15 -6.56
N GLY A 157 14.16 -18.12 -7.12
CA GLY A 157 13.07 -19.03 -6.79
C GLY A 157 12.28 -18.65 -5.53
N LYS A 158 12.64 -17.54 -4.85
CA LYS A 158 11.96 -17.09 -3.65
C LYS A 158 10.93 -15.99 -3.95
N THR A 159 9.92 -15.93 -3.12
CA THR A 159 8.83 -14.95 -3.19
C THR A 159 8.67 -14.26 -1.83
N THR A 160 8.74 -12.93 -1.81
CA THR A 160 8.42 -12.11 -0.66
C THR A 160 7.08 -11.39 -0.91
N VAL A 161 6.19 -11.43 0.06
CA VAL A 161 4.99 -10.58 0.08
C VAL A 161 5.23 -9.45 1.07
N VAL A 162 4.97 -8.22 0.65
CA VAL A 162 5.07 -7.03 1.51
C VAL A 162 3.70 -6.40 1.62
N VAL A 163 3.16 -6.29 2.82
CA VAL A 163 1.90 -5.58 3.09
C VAL A 163 2.22 -4.19 3.62
N SER A 164 1.81 -3.19 2.85
CA SER A 164 2.08 -1.79 3.17
C SER A 164 0.88 -0.90 2.83
N SER A 165 1.10 0.39 2.66
CA SER A 165 0.08 1.40 2.40
C SER A 165 0.23 2.02 1.00
N ALA A 166 -0.76 2.79 0.57
CA ALA A 166 -0.81 3.32 -0.79
C ALA A 166 0.40 4.22 -1.12
N GLY A 167 0.77 5.11 -0.22
CA GLY A 167 1.90 6.03 -0.44
C GLY A 167 3.22 5.28 -0.58
N THR A 168 3.51 4.37 0.35
CA THR A 168 4.77 3.61 0.38
C THR A 168 4.92 2.69 -0.82
N ILE A 169 3.86 1.92 -1.18
CA ILE A 169 3.89 1.05 -2.35
C ILE A 169 4.05 1.85 -3.63
N SER A 170 3.33 2.97 -3.73
CA SER A 170 3.41 3.84 -4.91
C SER A 170 4.78 4.49 -5.05
N LEU A 171 5.44 4.84 -3.93
CA LEU A 171 6.80 5.37 -3.95
C LEU A 171 7.81 4.32 -4.40
N ALA A 172 7.73 3.11 -3.86
CA ALA A 172 8.57 1.99 -4.28
C ALA A 172 8.39 1.67 -5.79
N ALA A 173 7.13 1.62 -6.27
CA ALA A 173 6.84 1.40 -7.68
C ALA A 173 7.32 2.56 -8.56
N ALA A 174 7.11 3.82 -8.15
CA ALA A 174 7.56 4.99 -8.88
C ALA A 174 9.08 5.03 -9.03
N GLY A 175 9.82 4.68 -7.97
CA GLY A 175 11.28 4.61 -8.00
C GLY A 175 11.83 3.54 -8.96
N LEU A 176 11.04 2.52 -9.30
CA LEU A 176 11.40 1.49 -10.28
C LEU A 176 10.95 1.82 -11.71
N LEU A 177 10.01 2.75 -11.88
CA LEU A 177 9.35 3.03 -13.17
C LEU A 177 9.73 4.38 -13.78
N ALA A 178 10.24 5.32 -12.98
CA ALA A 178 10.58 6.67 -13.41
C ALA A 178 12.05 7.01 -13.08
N ASP A 179 12.58 7.99 -13.79
CA ASP A 179 13.82 8.67 -13.41
C ASP A 179 13.61 9.57 -12.19
N SER A 180 14.70 10.13 -11.67
CA SER A 180 14.67 10.96 -10.46
C SER A 180 13.75 12.19 -10.56
N GLU A 181 13.54 12.74 -11.75
CA GLU A 181 12.67 13.90 -11.97
C GLU A 181 11.19 13.48 -12.02
N GLY A 182 10.90 12.28 -12.51
CA GLY A 182 9.55 11.74 -12.68
C GLY A 182 8.96 11.07 -11.44
N VAL A 183 9.78 10.64 -10.46
CA VAL A 183 9.35 9.85 -9.29
C VAL A 183 8.21 10.50 -8.53
N VAL A 184 8.33 11.77 -8.14
CA VAL A 184 7.31 12.46 -7.33
C VAL A 184 5.99 12.58 -8.09
N GLY A 185 6.04 12.92 -9.38
CA GLY A 185 4.85 13.04 -10.21
C GLY A 185 4.16 11.69 -10.44
N LEU A 186 4.90 10.61 -10.58
CA LEU A 186 4.34 9.28 -10.71
C LEU A 186 3.79 8.76 -9.37
N TRP A 187 4.54 8.93 -8.28
CA TRP A 187 4.12 8.58 -6.94
C TRP A 187 2.75 9.18 -6.57
N THR A 188 2.60 10.50 -6.73
CA THR A 188 1.35 11.20 -6.41
C THR A 188 0.16 10.73 -7.24
N ARG A 189 0.38 10.27 -8.47
CA ARG A 189 -0.68 9.71 -9.33
C ARG A 189 -1.05 8.29 -8.91
N LEU A 190 -0.05 7.43 -8.66
CA LEU A 190 -0.27 6.03 -8.31
C LEU A 190 -1.01 5.89 -6.97
N GLN A 191 -0.62 6.63 -5.93
CA GLN A 191 -1.25 6.49 -4.62
C GLN A 191 -2.75 6.83 -4.61
N ARG A 192 -3.22 7.68 -5.54
CA ARG A 192 -4.65 8.02 -5.67
C ARG A 192 -5.50 6.87 -6.16
N VAL A 193 -4.92 5.98 -6.93
CA VAL A 193 -5.62 4.89 -7.63
C VAL A 193 -5.24 3.50 -7.12
N THR A 194 -4.30 3.39 -6.19
CA THR A 194 -3.89 2.11 -5.62
C THR A 194 -5.03 1.54 -4.78
N VAL A 195 -5.58 0.42 -5.23
CA VAL A 195 -6.74 -0.28 -4.64
C VAL A 195 -6.32 -1.01 -3.37
N ASN A 196 -7.21 -1.07 -2.36
CA ASN A 196 -7.00 -1.91 -1.18
C ASN A 196 -6.82 -3.38 -1.61
N THR A 197 -5.82 -4.04 -1.07
CA THR A 197 -5.31 -5.36 -1.48
C THR A 197 -4.89 -5.50 -2.94
N GLY A 198 -4.77 -4.39 -3.68
CA GLY A 198 -4.14 -4.38 -4.99
C GLY A 198 -2.65 -4.72 -4.90
N PHE A 199 -2.15 -5.45 -5.91
CA PHE A 199 -0.76 -5.90 -5.97
C PHE A 199 0.06 -5.04 -6.93
N ALA A 200 1.31 -4.72 -6.54
CA ALA A 200 2.36 -4.38 -7.49
C ALA A 200 3.41 -5.51 -7.47
N ARG A 201 3.86 -5.93 -8.64
CA ARG A 201 4.80 -7.06 -8.77
C ARG A 201 6.15 -6.57 -9.22
N VAL A 202 7.17 -6.96 -8.47
CA VAL A 202 8.58 -6.68 -8.77
C VAL A 202 9.31 -8.00 -8.98
N VAL A 203 10.05 -8.09 -10.07
CA VAL A 203 10.94 -9.22 -10.35
C VAL A 203 12.36 -8.82 -9.95
N VAL A 204 13.01 -9.70 -9.22
CA VAL A 204 14.41 -9.54 -8.79
C VAL A 204 15.30 -10.44 -9.66
N GLY A 205 16.15 -9.85 -10.47
CA GLY A 205 17.06 -10.51 -11.37
C GLY A 205 18.53 -10.14 -11.12
N ARG A 206 19.43 -10.60 -11.99
CA ARG A 206 20.86 -10.30 -11.89
C ARG A 206 21.18 -8.82 -12.15
N GLU A 207 20.35 -8.16 -12.95
CA GLU A 207 20.52 -6.75 -13.35
C GLU A 207 19.73 -5.80 -12.46
N GLY A 208 19.16 -6.29 -11.33
CA GLY A 208 18.40 -5.49 -10.39
C GLY A 208 16.91 -5.85 -10.35
N MET A 209 16.11 -4.88 -9.94
CA MET A 209 14.66 -4.98 -9.76
C MET A 209 13.91 -4.34 -10.92
N ASN A 210 12.82 -4.97 -11.35
CA ASN A 210 11.91 -4.42 -12.36
C ASN A 210 10.47 -4.54 -11.90
N CYS A 211 9.73 -3.44 -11.88
CA CYS A 211 8.29 -3.45 -11.65
C CYS A 211 7.59 -3.89 -12.94
N ILE A 212 6.90 -5.03 -12.89
CA ILE A 212 6.24 -5.61 -14.09
C ILE A 212 4.73 -5.38 -14.13
N SER A 213 4.13 -5.01 -13.00
CA SER A 213 2.73 -4.61 -12.92
C SER A 213 2.47 -3.78 -11.68
N VAL A 214 1.43 -2.94 -11.73
CA VAL A 214 0.94 -2.16 -10.60
C VAL A 214 -0.57 -2.31 -10.48
N ASN A 215 -1.07 -2.29 -9.25
CA ASN A 215 -2.50 -2.21 -8.93
C ASN A 215 -3.34 -3.36 -9.50
N GLU A 216 -2.80 -4.58 -9.56
CA GLU A 216 -3.57 -5.79 -9.92
C GLU A 216 -4.62 -6.04 -8.84
N HIS A 217 -5.90 -6.06 -9.18
CA HIS A 217 -7.01 -6.24 -8.23
C HIS A 217 -8.17 -7.11 -8.76
N GLN A 218 -7.90 -7.90 -9.79
CA GLN A 218 -8.89 -8.77 -10.43
C GLN A 218 -9.52 -9.79 -9.47
N HIS A 219 -8.84 -10.15 -8.37
CA HIS A 219 -9.40 -11.01 -7.32
C HIS A 219 -10.65 -10.40 -6.68
N LEU A 220 -10.68 -9.07 -6.51
CA LEU A 220 -11.83 -8.36 -5.95
C LEU A 220 -13.00 -8.32 -6.95
N GLU A 221 -12.72 -8.06 -8.22
CA GLU A 221 -13.73 -8.00 -9.28
C GLU A 221 -14.38 -9.37 -9.49
N ARG A 222 -13.58 -10.44 -9.50
CA ARG A 222 -14.09 -11.82 -9.59
C ARG A 222 -14.98 -12.20 -8.42
N ALA A 223 -14.57 -11.85 -7.20
CA ALA A 223 -15.32 -12.15 -5.98
C ALA A 223 -16.60 -11.30 -5.85
N ALA A 224 -16.59 -10.07 -6.38
CA ALA A 224 -17.77 -9.21 -6.38
C ALA A 224 -18.89 -9.72 -7.29
N GLY A 225 -18.54 -10.46 -8.33
CA GLY A 225 -19.49 -11.00 -9.30
C GLY A 225 -19.95 -10.00 -10.38
N PRO A 226 -20.70 -10.47 -11.36
CA PRO A 226 -21.02 -9.68 -12.57
C PRO A 226 -22.03 -8.55 -12.36
N GLU A 227 -22.84 -8.59 -11.29
CA GLU A 227 -23.87 -7.57 -11.03
C GLU A 227 -23.26 -6.23 -10.59
N ASP A 228 -22.24 -6.29 -9.72
CA ASP A 228 -21.48 -5.12 -9.30
C ASP A 228 -20.00 -5.49 -9.08
N PRO A 229 -19.21 -5.61 -10.15
CA PRO A 229 -17.83 -6.06 -10.10
C PRO A 229 -16.92 -5.11 -9.31
N ARG A 230 -17.34 -3.87 -9.05
CA ARG A 230 -16.57 -2.87 -8.31
C ARG A 230 -16.94 -2.73 -6.86
N ARG A 231 -17.93 -3.44 -6.33
CA ARG A 231 -18.38 -3.30 -4.92
C ARG A 231 -17.28 -3.55 -3.88
N LEU A 232 -16.29 -4.38 -4.21
CA LEU A 232 -15.14 -4.67 -3.35
C LEU A 232 -13.89 -3.85 -3.72
N VAL A 233 -13.92 -3.07 -4.79
CA VAL A 233 -12.80 -2.22 -5.23
C VAL A 233 -12.89 -0.90 -4.47
N THR A 234 -12.07 -0.74 -3.45
CA THR A 234 -12.03 0.45 -2.61
C THR A 234 -10.66 1.13 -2.66
N LEU A 235 -10.66 2.45 -2.56
CA LEU A 235 -9.45 3.29 -2.59
C LEU A 235 -9.13 3.90 -1.21
N ARG A 236 -10.04 3.73 -0.26
CA ARG A 236 -9.93 4.26 1.11
C ARG A 236 -10.54 3.30 2.10
#